data_b49cd991e3156e845e03d6a7cf6c1006
#
_entry.id   b49cd991e3156e845e03d6a7cf6c1006
#
_cell.length_a   1.000
_cell.length_b   1.000
_cell.length_c   1.000
_cell.angle_alpha   90.00
_cell.angle_beta   90.00
_cell.angle_gamma   90.00
#
_symmetry.space_group_name_H-M   'P 1'
#
loop_
_entity.id
_entity.type
_entity.pdbx_description
1 polymer ?
#
loop_
_entity_poly.entity_id
_entity_poly.type
_entity_poly.pdbx_seq_one_letter_code
_entity_poly.pdbx_strand_id
1 'polypeptide(L)'
;LGHDALGHTTGAQRDAVQVTARALADLVEEDYQLTITHSNGPQVSMIHKAMTELRRVYTDYTPAPMCVCSAMSQGYVGYDIQNALRSELLGRGISKPVSTILTQVTVDPYDEAFYEPTKVIGRYMAKEDAETEIKKGNYVREYPGKGFRRVIAAPKPIDIVEIEAIRALADAD
;
A
#
# COMPACT_ATOMS: atom_id res chain seq x y z
N LEU A 1 11.28 -5.72 -4.13
CA LEU A 1 10.64 -5.97 -5.41
C LEU A 1 10.36 -4.63 -6.09
N GLY A 2 10.96 -4.37 -7.25
CA GLY A 2 10.73 -3.14 -8.00
C GLY A 2 9.32 -3.10 -8.60
N HIS A 3 8.86 -1.90 -8.94
CA HIS A 3 7.53 -1.64 -9.48
C HIS A 3 7.21 -2.49 -10.72
N ASP A 4 8.22 -2.78 -11.54
CA ASP A 4 8.10 -3.55 -12.78
C ASP A 4 8.09 -5.07 -12.54
N ALA A 5 8.62 -5.54 -11.40
CA ALA A 5 8.66 -6.96 -11.05
C ALA A 5 7.31 -7.50 -10.55
N LEU A 6 6.42 -6.62 -10.05
CA LEU A 6 5.12 -7.04 -9.51
C LEU A 6 4.06 -7.31 -10.57
N GLY A 7 4.25 -6.84 -11.82
CA GLY A 7 3.28 -6.99 -12.88
C GLY A 7 1.93 -6.31 -12.58
N HIS A 8 1.02 -6.36 -13.56
CA HIS A 8 -0.32 -5.76 -13.44
C HIS A 8 -1.43 -6.78 -13.12
N THR A 9 -1.12 -8.07 -13.15
CA THR A 9 -2.10 -9.15 -12.91
C THR A 9 -1.94 -9.72 -11.51
N THR A 10 -3.03 -10.21 -10.94
CA THR A 10 -3.02 -10.90 -9.64
C THR A 10 -2.13 -12.16 -9.67
N GLY A 11 -2.02 -12.84 -10.82
CA GLY A 11 -1.12 -13.97 -11.00
C GLY A 11 0.34 -13.57 -10.86
N ALA A 12 0.78 -12.55 -11.60
CA ALA A 12 2.17 -12.07 -11.53
C ALA A 12 2.55 -11.56 -10.12
N GLN A 13 1.61 -10.90 -9.43
CA GLN A 13 1.82 -10.47 -8.06
C GLN A 13 1.96 -11.65 -7.10
N ARG A 14 1.15 -12.68 -7.26
CA ARG A 14 1.23 -13.92 -6.46
C ARG A 14 2.56 -14.63 -6.69
N ASP A 15 3.01 -14.75 -7.93
CA ASP A 15 4.30 -15.38 -8.26
C ASP A 15 5.46 -14.62 -7.60
N ALA A 16 5.45 -13.30 -7.65
CA ALA A 16 6.46 -12.46 -7.00
C ALA A 16 6.45 -12.63 -5.46
N VAL A 17 5.27 -12.74 -4.86
CA VAL A 17 5.13 -12.98 -3.41
C VAL A 17 5.63 -14.38 -3.04
N GLN A 18 5.40 -15.40 -3.84
CA GLN A 18 5.92 -16.75 -3.60
C GLN A 18 7.44 -16.80 -3.62
N VAL A 19 8.08 -16.10 -4.57
CA VAL A 19 9.56 -15.99 -4.58
C VAL A 19 10.07 -15.32 -3.30
N THR A 20 9.41 -14.27 -2.86
CA THR A 20 9.76 -13.58 -1.61
C THR A 20 9.54 -14.48 -0.40
N ALA A 21 8.43 -15.23 -0.36
CA ALA A 21 8.12 -16.13 0.74
C ALA A 21 9.17 -17.21 0.96
N ARG A 22 9.77 -17.73 -0.11
CA ARG A 22 10.88 -18.70 0.00
C ARG A 22 12.08 -18.11 0.74
N ALA A 23 12.51 -16.90 0.34
CA ALA A 23 13.63 -16.23 0.99
C ALA A 23 13.33 -15.86 2.46
N LEU A 24 12.08 -15.51 2.77
CA LEU A 24 11.66 -15.26 4.14
C LEU A 24 11.62 -16.56 4.96
N ALA A 25 11.18 -17.67 4.37
CA ALA A 25 11.17 -18.97 5.01
C ALA A 25 12.59 -19.48 5.33
N ASP A 26 13.58 -19.17 4.46
CA ASP A 26 14.99 -19.48 4.74
C ASP A 26 15.46 -18.82 6.05
N LEU A 27 15.05 -17.58 6.28
CA LEU A 27 15.38 -16.87 7.52
C LEU A 27 14.67 -17.46 8.74
N VAL A 28 13.40 -17.87 8.59
CA VAL A 28 12.65 -18.50 9.68
C VAL A 28 13.26 -19.87 10.04
N GLU A 29 13.75 -20.61 9.06
CA GLU A 29 14.43 -21.91 9.25
C GLU A 29 15.76 -21.75 10.01
N GLU A 30 16.40 -20.59 9.87
CA GLU A 30 17.60 -20.19 10.63
C GLU A 30 17.27 -19.51 11.99
N ASP A 31 16.05 -19.72 12.50
CA ASP A 31 15.55 -19.18 13.79
C ASP A 31 15.45 -17.64 13.88
N TYR A 32 15.42 -16.93 12.74
CA TYR A 32 15.13 -15.50 12.77
C TYR A 32 13.65 -15.24 13.02
N GLN A 33 13.39 -14.31 13.94
CA GLN A 33 12.07 -13.73 14.12
C GLN A 33 11.89 -12.57 13.14
N LEU A 34 10.78 -12.56 12.38
CA LEU A 34 10.61 -11.63 11.28
C LEU A 34 9.47 -10.63 11.53
N THR A 35 9.78 -9.37 11.37
CA THR A 35 8.79 -8.30 11.16
C THR A 35 8.89 -7.82 9.72
N ILE A 36 7.84 -8.06 8.93
CA ILE A 36 7.82 -7.77 7.50
C ILE A 36 7.06 -6.47 7.26
N THR A 37 7.70 -5.51 6.59
CA THR A 37 7.06 -4.28 6.11
C THR A 37 7.03 -4.27 4.59
N HIS A 38 5.99 -3.66 4.02
CA HIS A 38 5.84 -3.58 2.57
C HIS A 38 5.27 -2.22 2.13
N SER A 39 5.58 -1.82 0.91
CA SER A 39 4.91 -0.72 0.23
C SER A 39 3.64 -1.21 -0.49
N ASN A 40 2.74 -0.30 -0.82
CA ASN A 40 1.43 -0.61 -1.39
C ASN A 40 1.03 0.29 -2.56
N GLY A 41 1.93 1.07 -3.11
CA GLY A 41 1.63 2.12 -4.09
C GLY A 41 0.79 1.67 -5.30
N PRO A 42 1.14 0.59 -6.01
CA PRO A 42 0.34 0.06 -7.12
C PRO A 42 -1.05 -0.39 -6.68
N GLN A 43 -1.15 -1.09 -5.54
CA GLN A 43 -2.39 -1.67 -5.03
C GLN A 43 -3.37 -0.58 -4.57
N VAL A 44 -2.89 0.43 -3.83
CA VAL A 44 -3.71 1.60 -3.45
C VAL A 44 -4.28 2.29 -4.67
N SER A 45 -3.45 2.52 -5.69
CA SER A 45 -3.86 3.19 -6.93
C SER A 45 -4.91 2.38 -7.70
N MET A 46 -4.75 1.06 -7.75
CA MET A 46 -5.70 0.14 -8.38
C MET A 46 -7.05 0.16 -7.66
N ILE A 47 -7.05 0.02 -6.34
CA ILE A 47 -8.26 0.02 -5.51
C ILE A 47 -8.99 1.36 -5.65
N HIS A 48 -8.28 2.48 -5.48
CA HIS A 48 -8.87 3.80 -5.61
C HIS A 48 -9.49 4.05 -6.99
N LYS A 49 -8.82 3.61 -8.05
CA LYS A 49 -9.35 3.69 -9.42
C LYS A 49 -10.60 2.84 -9.58
N ALA A 50 -10.58 1.59 -9.09
CA ALA A 50 -11.74 0.69 -9.17
C ALA A 50 -12.95 1.27 -8.45
N MET A 51 -12.77 1.83 -7.24
CA MET A 51 -13.85 2.48 -6.48
C MET A 51 -14.38 3.73 -7.18
N THR A 52 -13.52 4.49 -7.84
CA THR A 52 -13.92 5.68 -8.62
C THR A 52 -14.72 5.30 -9.85
N GLU A 53 -14.30 4.27 -10.58
CA GLU A 53 -15.03 3.78 -11.76
C GLU A 53 -16.35 3.11 -11.37
N LEU A 54 -16.40 2.39 -10.24
CA LEU A 54 -17.64 1.81 -9.73
C LEU A 54 -18.72 2.88 -9.52
N ARG A 55 -18.36 4.00 -8.88
CA ARG A 55 -19.28 5.12 -8.72
C ARG A 55 -19.77 5.71 -10.04
N ARG A 56 -18.94 5.71 -11.07
CA ARG A 56 -19.34 6.25 -12.39
C ARG A 56 -20.49 5.44 -13.01
N VAL A 57 -20.52 4.14 -12.73
CA VAL A 57 -21.58 3.22 -13.22
C VAL A 57 -22.74 3.16 -12.25
N TYR A 58 -22.45 3.13 -10.96
CA TYR A 58 -23.44 3.01 -9.88
C TYR A 58 -23.36 4.23 -8.98
N THR A 59 -24.24 5.19 -9.19
CA THR A 59 -24.21 6.51 -8.53
C THR A 59 -24.46 6.48 -7.03
N ASP A 60 -25.07 5.40 -6.52
CA ASP A 60 -25.36 5.19 -5.11
C ASP A 60 -24.11 4.84 -4.27
N TYR A 61 -23.02 4.43 -4.92
CA TYR A 61 -21.77 4.15 -4.23
C TYR A 61 -20.94 5.40 -4.04
N THR A 62 -20.35 5.54 -2.87
CA THR A 62 -19.39 6.61 -2.57
C THR A 62 -17.97 6.07 -2.77
N PRO A 63 -17.07 6.77 -3.49
CA PRO A 63 -15.68 6.37 -3.58
C PRO A 63 -15.05 6.33 -2.19
N ALA A 64 -14.30 5.28 -1.90
CA ALA A 64 -13.57 5.19 -0.65
C ALA A 64 -12.47 6.27 -0.59
N PRO A 65 -12.28 6.94 0.56
CA PRO A 65 -11.15 7.84 0.78
C PRO A 65 -9.82 7.11 0.59
N MET A 66 -8.76 7.86 0.26
CA MET A 66 -7.44 7.27 0.00
C MET A 66 -6.89 6.49 1.20
N CYS A 67 -7.16 6.93 2.43
CA CYS A 67 -6.78 6.22 3.65
C CYS A 67 -7.45 4.83 3.75
N VAL A 68 -8.74 4.73 3.38
CA VAL A 68 -9.45 3.45 3.34
C VAL A 68 -8.89 2.56 2.24
N CYS A 69 -8.62 3.10 1.03
CA CYS A 69 -7.95 2.34 -0.04
C CYS A 69 -6.57 1.85 0.39
N SER A 70 -5.84 2.64 1.19
CA SER A 70 -4.57 2.24 1.78
C SER A 70 -4.74 1.07 2.75
N ALA A 71 -5.71 1.13 3.65
CA ALA A 71 -6.04 0.04 4.57
C ALA A 71 -6.45 -1.25 3.82
N MET A 72 -7.30 -1.12 2.79
CA MET A 72 -7.68 -2.25 1.92
C MET A 72 -6.46 -2.87 1.25
N SER A 73 -5.50 -2.05 0.81
CA SER A 73 -4.27 -2.52 0.18
C SER A 73 -3.33 -3.24 1.16
N GLN A 74 -3.29 -2.82 2.43
CA GLN A 74 -2.57 -3.54 3.48
C GLN A 74 -3.15 -4.94 3.66
N GLY A 75 -4.47 -5.05 3.74
CA GLY A 75 -5.14 -6.34 3.82
C GLY A 75 -4.85 -7.21 2.59
N TYR A 76 -4.92 -6.66 1.39
CA TYR A 76 -4.63 -7.39 0.15
C TYR A 76 -3.20 -7.93 0.11
N VAL A 77 -2.21 -7.07 0.28
CA VAL A 77 -0.79 -7.46 0.23
C VAL A 77 -0.42 -8.36 1.40
N GLY A 78 -0.89 -8.01 2.61
CA GLY A 78 -0.67 -8.80 3.81
C GLY A 78 -1.26 -10.20 3.71
N TYR A 79 -2.47 -10.34 3.16
CA TYR A 79 -3.10 -11.64 2.89
C TYR A 79 -2.25 -12.50 1.95
N ASP A 80 -1.75 -11.93 0.86
CA ASP A 80 -0.93 -12.67 -0.09
C ASP A 80 0.40 -13.12 0.54
N ILE A 81 1.09 -12.23 1.27
CA ILE A 81 2.34 -12.56 1.97
C ILE A 81 2.09 -13.62 3.05
N GLN A 82 1.07 -13.43 3.88
CA GLN A 82 0.72 -14.35 4.96
C GLN A 82 0.44 -15.76 4.44
N ASN A 83 -0.34 -15.88 3.38
CA ASN A 83 -0.66 -17.18 2.80
C ASN A 83 0.56 -17.86 2.14
N ALA A 84 1.33 -17.09 1.37
CA ALA A 84 2.50 -17.62 0.69
C ALA A 84 3.57 -18.08 1.68
N LEU A 85 3.88 -17.28 2.69
CA LEU A 85 4.88 -17.64 3.70
C LEU A 85 4.40 -18.81 4.55
N ARG A 86 3.14 -18.80 5.03
CA ARG A 86 2.58 -19.92 5.77
C ARG A 86 2.62 -21.23 4.97
N SER A 87 2.28 -21.18 3.69
CA SER A 87 2.32 -22.35 2.81
C SER A 87 3.72 -22.88 2.65
N GLU A 88 4.71 -22.01 2.46
CA GLU A 88 6.12 -22.36 2.33
C GLU A 88 6.66 -23.00 3.63
N LEU A 89 6.36 -22.40 4.79
CA LEU A 89 6.77 -22.92 6.10
C LEU A 89 6.18 -24.31 6.36
N LEU A 90 4.89 -24.50 6.09
CA LEU A 90 4.24 -25.80 6.23
C LEU A 90 4.87 -26.86 5.30
N GLY A 91 5.23 -26.47 4.08
CA GLY A 91 5.94 -27.36 3.13
C GLY A 91 7.31 -27.81 3.63
N ARG A 92 7.94 -27.02 4.52
CA ARG A 92 9.22 -27.34 5.20
C ARG A 92 9.02 -28.02 6.55
N GLY A 93 7.78 -28.30 6.97
CA GLY A 93 7.48 -28.89 8.27
C GLY A 93 7.57 -27.91 9.45
N ILE A 94 7.63 -26.59 9.18
CA ILE A 94 7.72 -25.54 10.19
C ILE A 94 6.31 -25.03 10.50
N SER A 95 5.87 -25.18 11.75
CA SER A 95 4.57 -24.71 12.23
C SER A 95 4.74 -23.41 13.00
N LYS A 96 4.97 -22.30 12.29
CA LYS A 96 4.96 -20.94 12.87
C LYS A 96 3.75 -20.13 12.40
N PRO A 97 3.09 -19.37 13.29
CA PRO A 97 2.01 -18.49 12.88
C PRO A 97 2.55 -17.31 12.05
N VAL A 98 1.76 -16.89 11.07
CA VAL A 98 2.03 -15.68 10.28
C VAL A 98 0.78 -14.82 10.35
N SER A 99 0.91 -13.60 10.83
CA SER A 99 -0.20 -12.67 11.04
C SER A 99 0.02 -11.35 10.32
N THR A 100 -1.05 -10.76 9.83
CA THR A 100 -1.04 -9.43 9.22
C THR A 100 -1.73 -8.45 10.16
N ILE A 101 -1.08 -7.32 10.42
CA ILE A 101 -1.62 -6.23 11.23
C ILE A 101 -1.84 -5.03 10.32
N LEU A 102 -3.07 -4.49 10.31
CA LEU A 102 -3.32 -3.19 9.74
C LEU A 102 -2.68 -2.13 10.64
N THR A 103 -1.83 -1.31 10.07
CA THR A 103 -1.07 -0.30 10.80
C THR A 103 -1.45 1.11 10.36
N GLN A 104 -1.51 2.00 11.33
CA GLN A 104 -1.71 3.43 11.16
C GLN A 104 -0.47 4.17 11.66
N VAL A 105 -0.24 5.36 11.15
CA VAL A 105 0.84 6.23 11.62
C VAL A 105 0.27 7.55 12.10
N THR A 106 0.82 8.06 13.18
CA THR A 106 0.57 9.43 13.61
C THR A 106 1.49 10.39 12.87
N VAL A 107 0.98 11.57 12.60
CA VAL A 107 1.70 12.66 11.93
C VAL A 107 1.44 13.96 12.67
N ASP A 108 2.31 14.94 12.52
CA ASP A 108 2.04 16.29 12.99
C ASP A 108 0.93 16.92 12.13
N PRO A 109 -0.20 17.37 12.72
CA PRO A 109 -1.27 18.05 11.97
C PRO A 109 -0.81 19.36 11.33
N TYR A 110 0.29 19.92 11.77
CA TYR A 110 0.90 21.14 11.24
C TYR A 110 2.10 20.88 10.33
N ASP A 111 2.33 19.64 9.93
CA ASP A 111 3.41 19.29 9.00
C ASP A 111 3.28 20.11 7.70
N GLU A 112 4.38 20.68 7.25
CA GLU A 112 4.46 21.53 6.06
C GLU A 112 3.91 20.83 4.80
N ALA A 113 4.05 19.51 4.73
CA ALA A 113 3.53 18.70 3.62
C ALA A 113 2.02 18.85 3.38
N PHE A 114 1.23 19.26 4.40
CA PHE A 114 -0.19 19.53 4.21
C PHE A 114 -0.45 20.84 3.47
N TYR A 115 0.46 21.78 3.57
CA TYR A 115 0.35 23.09 2.91
C TYR A 115 1.04 23.09 1.54
N GLU A 116 2.12 22.32 1.41
CA GLU A 116 2.88 22.16 0.17
C GLU A 116 2.97 20.68 -0.27
N PRO A 117 1.89 20.09 -0.79
CA PRO A 117 1.89 18.71 -1.24
C PRO A 117 2.88 18.46 -2.37
N THR A 118 3.73 17.45 -2.21
CA THR A 118 4.78 17.11 -3.19
C THR A 118 4.74 15.70 -3.70
N LYS A 119 4.08 14.77 -2.98
CA LYS A 119 4.04 13.35 -3.37
C LYS A 119 3.17 13.14 -4.60
N VAL A 120 3.82 12.79 -5.69
CA VAL A 120 3.16 12.57 -6.98
C VAL A 120 2.36 11.28 -6.98
N ILE A 121 1.12 11.36 -7.43
CA ILE A 121 0.23 10.20 -7.61
C ILE A 121 -0.44 10.19 -8.98
N GLY A 122 -0.96 9.02 -9.37
CA GLY A 122 -1.73 8.86 -10.61
C GLY A 122 -0.87 9.01 -11.88
N ARG A 123 -1.56 9.09 -13.02
CA ARG A 123 -0.98 9.27 -14.35
C ARG A 123 -0.84 10.75 -14.72
N TYR A 124 -0.10 11.03 -15.77
CA TYR A 124 -0.13 12.33 -16.42
C TYR A 124 -1.51 12.60 -17.01
N MET A 125 -1.95 13.84 -16.96
CA MET A 125 -3.23 14.32 -17.46
C MET A 125 -3.04 15.58 -18.31
N ALA A 126 -4.00 15.85 -19.17
CA ALA A 126 -4.07 17.08 -19.95
C ALA A 126 -4.47 18.26 -19.04
N LYS A 127 -4.36 19.48 -19.56
CA LYS A 127 -4.66 20.71 -18.83
C LYS A 127 -6.13 20.79 -18.39
N GLU A 128 -7.04 20.38 -19.24
CA GLU A 128 -8.48 20.39 -18.99
C GLU A 128 -8.86 19.45 -17.83
N ASP A 129 -8.23 18.26 -17.77
CA ASP A 129 -8.40 17.32 -16.69
C ASP A 129 -7.81 17.86 -15.39
N ALA A 130 -6.64 18.52 -15.47
CA ALA A 130 -5.99 19.16 -14.33
C ALA A 130 -6.85 20.28 -13.73
N GLU A 131 -7.45 21.14 -14.55
CA GLU A 131 -8.38 22.19 -14.12
C GLU A 131 -9.61 21.57 -13.42
N THR A 132 -10.10 20.44 -13.92
CA THR A 132 -11.22 19.73 -13.31
C THR A 132 -10.83 19.17 -11.93
N GLU A 133 -9.64 18.63 -11.77
CA GLU A 133 -9.13 18.16 -10.49
C GLU A 133 -8.91 19.29 -9.49
N ILE A 134 -8.40 20.44 -9.93
CA ILE A 134 -8.26 21.65 -9.09
C ILE A 134 -9.63 22.15 -8.60
N LYS A 135 -10.65 22.17 -9.47
CA LYS A 135 -12.02 22.54 -9.08
C LYS A 135 -12.62 21.60 -8.03
N LYS A 136 -12.16 20.35 -7.98
CA LYS A 136 -12.54 19.38 -6.93
C LYS A 136 -11.75 19.55 -5.62
N GLY A 137 -10.84 20.53 -5.55
CA GLY A 137 -9.98 20.77 -4.38
C GLY A 137 -8.71 19.92 -4.34
N ASN A 138 -8.35 19.25 -5.43
CA ASN A 138 -7.13 18.46 -5.52
C ASN A 138 -5.92 19.34 -5.91
N TYR A 139 -4.77 19.04 -5.34
CA TYR A 139 -3.52 19.67 -5.75
C TYR A 139 -2.98 19.02 -7.01
N VAL A 140 -2.53 19.86 -7.94
CA VAL A 140 -1.98 19.42 -9.23
C VAL A 140 -0.69 20.16 -9.50
N ARG A 141 0.32 19.48 -9.99
CA ARG A 141 1.62 20.07 -10.41
C ARG A 141 1.83 19.85 -11.90
N GLU A 142 2.30 20.89 -12.57
CA GLU A 142 2.73 20.83 -13.95
C GLU A 142 4.14 20.24 -14.08
N TYR A 143 4.33 19.42 -15.10
CA TYR A 143 5.60 18.85 -15.51
C TYR A 143 5.85 19.26 -16.96
N PRO A 144 6.76 20.21 -17.24
CA PRO A 144 7.00 20.71 -18.58
C PRO A 144 7.26 19.59 -19.59
N GLY A 145 6.53 19.61 -20.71
CA GLY A 145 6.61 18.61 -21.78
C GLY A 145 5.97 17.26 -21.48
N LYS A 146 5.41 17.04 -20.28
CA LYS A 146 4.76 15.78 -19.89
C LYS A 146 3.29 15.95 -19.47
N GLY A 147 2.85 17.18 -19.16
CA GLY A 147 1.50 17.47 -18.68
C GLY A 147 1.43 17.62 -17.16
N PHE A 148 0.31 17.30 -16.59
CA PHE A 148 -0.02 17.55 -15.18
C PHE A 148 -0.15 16.25 -14.40
N ARG A 149 0.18 16.27 -13.10
CA ARG A 149 -0.07 15.15 -12.19
C ARG A 149 -0.64 15.64 -10.86
N ARG A 150 -1.49 14.82 -10.27
CA ARG A 150 -1.93 15.06 -8.89
C ARG A 150 -0.77 14.91 -7.93
N VAL A 151 -0.76 15.76 -6.92
CA VAL A 151 0.14 15.65 -5.77
C VAL A 151 -0.70 15.59 -4.49
N ILE A 152 -0.20 14.87 -3.51
CA ILE A 152 -0.82 14.75 -2.18
C ILE A 152 0.20 15.07 -1.10
N ALA A 153 -0.30 15.39 0.08
CA ALA A 153 0.51 15.51 1.27
C ALA A 153 1.18 14.16 1.60
N ALA A 154 2.42 14.23 2.04
CA ALA A 154 3.15 13.07 2.56
C ALA A 154 3.87 13.49 3.84
N PRO A 155 3.13 13.77 4.92
CA PRO A 155 3.70 14.21 6.18
C PRO A 155 4.64 13.14 6.75
N LYS A 156 5.59 13.59 7.56
CA LYS A 156 6.57 12.70 8.18
C LYS A 156 5.89 11.86 9.27
N PRO A 157 6.00 10.52 9.23
CA PRO A 157 5.51 9.66 10.30
C PRO A 157 6.24 9.96 11.63
N ILE A 158 5.48 10.04 12.72
CA ILE A 158 6.01 10.23 14.07
C ILE A 158 6.03 8.89 14.80
N ASP A 159 4.92 8.14 14.76
CA ASP A 159 4.78 6.89 15.51
C ASP A 159 3.80 5.94 14.79
N ILE A 160 3.83 4.68 15.21
CA ILE A 160 2.90 3.64 14.75
C ILE A 160 1.86 3.41 15.84
N VAL A 161 0.58 3.54 15.50
CA VAL A 161 -0.52 3.41 16.47
C VAL A 161 -0.55 2.02 17.11
N GLU A 162 -0.30 0.98 16.33
CA GLU A 162 -0.35 -0.43 16.74
C GLU A 162 0.98 -0.97 17.29
N ILE A 163 1.95 -0.11 17.63
CA ILE A 163 3.32 -0.53 18.01
C ILE A 163 3.34 -1.52 19.18
N GLU A 164 2.47 -1.33 20.18
CA GLU A 164 2.40 -2.23 21.33
C GLU A 164 1.83 -3.61 20.96
N ALA A 165 0.87 -3.66 20.05
CA ALA A 165 0.35 -4.93 19.52
C ALA A 165 1.42 -5.66 18.69
N ILE A 166 2.20 -4.92 17.90
CA ILE A 166 3.32 -5.47 17.12
C ILE A 166 4.38 -6.06 18.06
N ARG A 167 4.74 -5.33 19.12
CA ARG A 167 5.69 -5.82 20.14
C ARG A 167 5.18 -7.08 20.81
N ALA A 168 3.92 -7.06 21.28
CA ALA A 168 3.33 -8.22 21.96
C ALA A 168 3.31 -9.48 21.08
N LEU A 169 3.07 -9.32 19.77
CA LEU A 169 3.13 -10.43 18.82
C LEU A 169 4.55 -10.87 18.50
N ALA A 170 5.49 -9.93 18.47
CA ALA A 170 6.90 -10.25 18.29
C ALA A 170 7.51 -10.95 19.50
N ASP A 171 7.01 -10.66 20.70
CA ASP A 171 7.48 -11.28 21.97
C ASP A 171 6.75 -12.61 22.27
N ALA A 172 5.65 -12.89 21.61
CA ALA A 172 4.93 -14.16 21.73
C ALA A 172 5.54 -15.18 20.78
N ASP A 173 6.40 -16.00 21.28
CA ASP A 173 7.10 -17.06 20.53
C ASP A 173 6.16 -18.19 20.07
#